data_eb26f98f8298343fcf34f409a013760e
#
_entry.id   eb26f98f8298343fcf34f409a013760e
#
_cell.length_a   1.000
_cell.length_b   1.000
_cell.length_c   1.000
_cell.angle_alpha   90.00
_cell.angle_beta   90.00
_cell.angle_gamma   90.00
#
_symmetry.space_group_name_H-M   'P 1'
#
loop_
_entity.id
_entity.type
_entity.pdbx_description
1 polymer ?
#
loop_
_entity_poly.entity_id
_entity_poly.type
_entity_poly.pdbx_seq_one_letter_code
_entity_poly.pdbx_strand_id
1 'polypeptide(L)' 'KSGSVTWDHIRTIAEDKMVDLNAFTTESAMSMVAGTARSMGIRVSGKRPF' A
#
# COMPACT_ATOMS: atom_id res chain seq x y z
N LYS A 1 -5.33 4.72 -15.48
CA LYS A 1 -3.96 4.69 -15.95
C LYS A 1 -3.07 3.83 -15.05
N SER A 2 -2.30 2.96 -15.63
CA SER A 2 -1.41 2.10 -14.87
C SER A 2 -0.08 2.79 -14.59
N GLY A 3 0.54 2.38 -13.48
CA GLY A 3 1.84 2.88 -13.10
C GLY A 3 2.46 1.89 -12.13
N SER A 4 3.54 2.28 -11.51
CA SER A 4 4.15 1.43 -10.50
C SER A 4 4.58 2.27 -9.30
N VAL A 5 4.54 1.66 -8.14
CA VAL A 5 4.97 2.29 -6.90
C VAL A 5 5.88 1.31 -6.15
N THR A 6 6.67 1.83 -5.25
CA THR A 6 7.53 1.00 -4.40
C THR A 6 6.84 0.76 -3.07
N TRP A 7 7.35 -0.23 -2.33
CA TRP A 7 6.83 -0.50 -1.00
C TRP A 7 7.09 0.67 -0.04
N ASP A 8 8.16 1.43 -0.26
CA ASP A 8 8.41 2.63 0.53
C ASP A 8 7.28 3.63 0.35
N HIS A 9 6.85 3.82 -0.88
CA HIS A 9 5.74 4.71 -1.19
C HIS A 9 4.44 4.18 -0.57
N ILE A 10 4.20 2.88 -0.72
CA ILE A 10 3.04 2.22 -0.13
C ILE A 10 3.02 2.43 1.38
N ARG A 11 4.17 2.28 2.02
CA ARG A 11 4.28 2.46 3.46
C ARG A 11 3.92 3.88 3.87
N THR A 12 4.43 4.85 3.14
CA THR A 12 4.14 6.26 3.42
C THR A 12 2.63 6.53 3.33
N ILE A 13 2.01 6.03 2.28
CA ILE A 13 0.57 6.18 2.11
C ILE A 13 -0.18 5.47 3.22
N ALA A 14 0.25 4.26 3.55
CA ALA A 14 -0.40 3.46 4.57
C ALA A 14 -0.36 4.14 5.94
N GLU A 15 0.80 4.68 6.30
CA GLU A 15 0.93 5.39 7.57
C GLU A 15 0.05 6.62 7.63
N ASP A 16 -0.07 7.32 6.52
CA ASP A 16 -0.90 8.50 6.45
C ASP A 16 -2.38 8.17 6.54
N LYS A 17 -2.77 7.02 6.04
CA LYS A 17 -4.17 6.61 5.94
C LYS A 17 -4.58 5.55 6.95
N MET A 18 -3.72 5.22 7.90
CA MET A 18 -4.01 4.15 8.86
C MET A 18 -5.34 4.34 9.57
N VAL A 19 -5.64 5.55 9.99
CA VAL A 19 -6.88 5.84 10.68
C VAL A 19 -8.07 5.64 9.75
N ASP A 20 -7.96 6.13 8.53
CA ASP A 20 -9.02 5.99 7.53
C ASP A 20 -9.23 4.53 7.14
N LEU A 21 -8.16 3.77 7.09
CA LEU A 21 -8.22 2.35 6.74
C LEU A 21 -8.65 1.48 7.92
N ASN A 22 -8.68 2.04 9.09
CA ASN A 22 -9.01 1.32 10.32
C ASN A 22 -8.07 0.11 10.50
N ALA A 23 -6.81 0.31 10.21
CA ALA A 23 -5.81 -0.75 10.29
C ALA A 23 -5.12 -0.73 11.65
N PHE A 24 -4.87 -1.91 12.19
CA PHE A 24 -4.22 -2.02 13.50
C PHE A 24 -2.71 -1.87 13.40
N THR A 25 -2.14 -2.24 12.27
CA THR A 25 -0.70 -2.20 12.08
C THR A 25 -0.37 -1.59 10.73
N THR A 26 0.86 -1.11 10.60
CA THR A 26 1.34 -0.58 9.33
C THR A 26 1.29 -1.67 8.25
N GLU A 27 1.61 -2.90 8.64
CA GLU A 27 1.58 -4.02 7.70
C GLU A 27 0.18 -4.25 7.13
N SER A 28 -0.83 -4.21 7.98
CA SER A 28 -2.20 -4.34 7.53
C SER A 28 -2.58 -3.21 6.59
N ALA A 29 -2.19 -1.98 6.95
CA ALA A 29 -2.46 -0.80 6.13
C ALA A 29 -1.78 -0.92 4.78
N MET A 30 -0.52 -1.36 4.76
CA MET A 30 0.23 -1.55 3.53
C MET A 30 -0.43 -2.59 2.64
N SER A 31 -0.92 -3.66 3.23
CA SER A 31 -1.60 -4.70 2.51
C SER A 31 -2.87 -4.17 1.84
N MET A 32 -3.63 -3.36 2.55
CA MET A 32 -4.84 -2.75 2.01
C MET A 32 -4.52 -1.78 0.87
N VAL A 33 -3.51 -0.93 1.08
CA VAL A 33 -3.11 0.04 0.06
C VAL A 33 -2.60 -0.67 -1.18
N ALA A 34 -1.79 -1.71 -1.00
CA ALA A 34 -1.27 -2.49 -2.11
C ALA A 34 -2.40 -3.17 -2.89
N GLY A 35 -3.38 -3.70 -2.18
CA GLY A 35 -4.55 -4.31 -2.81
C GLY A 35 -5.34 -3.32 -3.62
N THR A 36 -5.55 -2.12 -3.07
CA THR A 36 -6.25 -1.06 -3.77
C THR A 36 -5.49 -0.63 -5.02
N ALA A 37 -4.17 -0.45 -4.88
CA ALA A 37 -3.33 -0.08 -6.02
C ALA A 37 -3.42 -1.12 -7.12
N ARG A 38 -3.39 -2.39 -6.75
CA ARG A 38 -3.49 -3.47 -7.72
C ARG A 38 -4.84 -3.44 -8.44
N SER A 39 -5.91 -3.13 -7.72
CA SER A 39 -7.24 -3.02 -8.33
C SER A 39 -7.30 -1.89 -9.34
N MET A 40 -6.50 -0.86 -9.14
CA MET A 40 -6.44 0.27 -10.06
C MET A 40 -5.45 0.05 -11.21
N GLY A 41 -4.87 -1.13 -11.30
CA GLY A 41 -3.90 -1.43 -12.35
C GLY A 41 -2.49 -0.95 -12.06
N ILE A 42 -2.22 -0.57 -10.82
CA ILE A 42 -0.91 -0.11 -10.42
C ILE A 42 -0.10 -1.29 -9.89
N ARG A 43 1.14 -1.39 -10.31
CA ARG A 43 2.04 -2.44 -9.84
C ARG A 43 2.85 -1.96 -8.65
N VAL A 44 3.06 -2.85 -7.70
CA VAL A 44 3.93 -2.58 -6.56
C VAL A 44 5.26 -3.25 -6.82
N SER A 45 6.31 -2.45 -6.91
CA SER A 45 7.66 -2.94 -7.18
C SER A 45 8.33 -3.45 -5.91
N GLY A 46 9.15 -4.47 -6.08
CA GLY A 46 9.94 -5.00 -4.99
C GLY A 46 9.20 -6.08 -4.22
N LYS A 47 9.87 -6.59 -3.20
CA LYS A 47 9.31 -7.63 -2.37
C LYS A 47 8.55 -7.04 -1.20
N ARG A 48 7.52 -7.76 -0.77
CA ARG A 48 6.81 -7.39 0.44
C ARG A 48 7.77 -7.36 1.62
N PRO A 49 7.78 -6.29 2.40
CA PRO A 49 8.66 -6.22 3.57
C PRO A 49 8.14 -7.00 4.78
N PHE A 50 7.01 -7.64 4.62
CA PHE A 50 6.40 -8.40 5.72
C PHE A 50 5.73 -9.67 5.26
#